data_4c481d55ffd4962333edddc7914d73a8
#
_entry.id   4c481d55ffd4962333edddc7914d73a8
#
_cell.length_a   1.000
_cell.length_b   1.000
_cell.length_c   1.000
_cell.angle_alpha   90.00
_cell.angle_beta   90.00
_cell.angle_gamma   90.00
#
_symmetry.space_group_name_H-M   'P 1'
#
loop_
_entity.id
_entity.type
_entity.pdbx_description
1 polymer ?
#
loop_
_entity_poly.entity_id
_entity_poly.type
_entity_poly.pdbx_seq_one_letter_code
_entity_poly.pdbx_strand_id
1 'polypeptide(L)'
;MNLEFYRGKRVFVTGHTGFKGSWLCRMLVGAGAVVTGYSLEPPTTPNLFSLAGLEGKMTSVIGDIRNFAALKAAFDAAQPEIVLHLAAQPIVRDSYKDPRYTYETNVMGTVNLLECVRTAQTPPRSVLNVTTDKVYQNNEWCWGYRENEPLDGFDPYSNSKSCSELVTHSYKNSFFADGSVAISTARAGNVIGGGDFANDRIIPDCVRAMAKGENIGVRNPYSTRPYQHVLEPLAAYLLIAQRQYEDNRYAGYYNVGPDDCDCVTTGTLVDLFCQAWGDGAAWENRAEANAPHEANFLKLDCSKLKSTFGWKPRWHMAECMQKTVAFSKVWLSGGDIPAEMDKEIKEFLSE
;
A
#
# COMPACT_ATOMS: atom_id res chain seq x y z
N MET A 1 9.76 15.23 5.77
CA MET A 1 10.44 13.94 6.06
C MET A 1 11.75 13.90 5.30
N ASN A 2 12.85 13.46 5.92
CA ASN A 2 14.15 13.35 5.25
C ASN A 2 14.44 11.88 4.92
N LEU A 3 14.58 11.53 3.64
CA LEU A 3 14.89 10.18 3.18
C LEU A 3 16.40 9.85 3.23
N GLU A 4 17.25 10.78 3.66
CA GLU A 4 18.72 10.60 3.69
C GLU A 4 19.15 9.41 4.58
N PHE A 5 18.34 9.07 5.58
CA PHE A 5 18.54 7.86 6.40
C PHE A 5 18.69 6.60 5.56
N TYR A 6 18.00 6.53 4.42
CA TYR A 6 18.00 5.35 3.55
C TYR A 6 19.22 5.25 2.64
N ARG A 7 20.03 6.29 2.52
CA ARG A 7 21.25 6.27 1.68
C ARG A 7 22.18 5.12 2.07
N GLY A 8 22.48 4.24 1.13
CA GLY A 8 23.33 3.07 1.33
C GLY A 8 22.70 1.93 2.15
N LYS A 9 21.48 2.08 2.68
CA LYS A 9 20.76 1.00 3.38
C LYS A 9 20.32 -0.08 2.42
N ARG A 10 20.54 -1.35 2.80
CA ARG A 10 20.00 -2.51 2.06
C ARG A 10 18.55 -2.73 2.47
N VAL A 11 17.64 -2.48 1.52
CA VAL A 11 16.20 -2.57 1.73
C VAL A 11 15.62 -3.70 0.86
N PHE A 12 14.93 -4.65 1.50
CA PHE A 12 14.21 -5.71 0.81
C PHE A 12 12.72 -5.37 0.73
N VAL A 13 12.19 -5.30 -0.49
CA VAL A 13 10.79 -4.93 -0.73
C VAL A 13 10.08 -6.09 -1.41
N THR A 14 9.08 -6.69 -0.76
CA THR A 14 8.21 -7.64 -1.44
C THR A 14 7.05 -6.93 -2.11
N GLY A 15 6.62 -7.39 -3.29
CA GLY A 15 5.55 -6.74 -4.05
C GLY A 15 5.99 -5.47 -4.80
N HIS A 16 7.26 -5.37 -5.16
CA HIS A 16 7.86 -4.20 -5.80
C HIS A 16 7.33 -3.90 -7.20
N THR A 17 6.80 -4.89 -7.91
CA THR A 17 6.23 -4.73 -9.26
C THR A 17 4.80 -4.17 -9.25
N GLY A 18 4.15 -4.14 -8.09
CA GLY A 18 2.80 -3.59 -7.92
C GLY A 18 2.79 -2.04 -7.84
N PHE A 19 1.60 -1.45 -7.84
CA PHE A 19 1.40 0.01 -7.79
C PHE A 19 2.13 0.68 -6.61
N LYS A 20 1.81 0.32 -5.36
CA LYS A 20 2.49 0.87 -4.17
C LYS A 20 3.98 0.53 -4.14
N GLY A 21 4.33 -0.69 -4.54
CA GLY A 21 5.72 -1.15 -4.56
C GLY A 21 6.59 -0.34 -5.53
N SER A 22 6.07 0.00 -6.70
CA SER A 22 6.78 0.82 -7.69
C SER A 22 7.05 2.24 -7.19
N TRP A 23 6.05 2.91 -6.59
CA TRP A 23 6.25 4.21 -5.96
C TRP A 23 7.27 4.14 -4.81
N LEU A 24 7.16 3.14 -3.94
CA LEU A 24 8.08 2.94 -2.82
C LEU A 24 9.52 2.73 -3.29
N CYS A 25 9.72 1.86 -4.30
CA CYS A 25 11.04 1.63 -4.87
C CYS A 25 11.60 2.89 -5.54
N ARG A 26 10.75 3.71 -6.20
CA ARG A 26 11.19 4.99 -6.76
C ARG A 26 11.68 5.95 -5.67
N MET A 27 10.97 6.06 -4.55
CA MET A 27 11.40 6.86 -3.39
C MET A 27 12.73 6.36 -2.81
N LEU A 28 12.87 5.06 -2.60
CA LEU A 28 14.07 4.44 -2.02
C LEU A 28 15.29 4.55 -2.93
N VAL A 29 15.13 4.27 -4.21
CA VAL A 29 16.21 4.43 -5.22
C VAL A 29 16.63 5.89 -5.32
N GLY A 30 15.67 6.83 -5.36
CA GLY A 30 15.93 8.26 -5.34
C GLY A 30 16.66 8.73 -4.08
N ALA A 31 16.44 8.08 -2.93
CA ALA A 31 17.14 8.31 -1.67
C ALA A 31 18.54 7.68 -1.63
N GLY A 32 18.94 6.91 -2.64
CA GLY A 32 20.23 6.21 -2.68
C GLY A 32 20.29 4.93 -1.85
N ALA A 33 19.15 4.29 -1.57
CA ALA A 33 19.12 2.96 -0.96
C ALA A 33 19.55 1.87 -1.93
N VAL A 34 20.10 0.77 -1.41
CA VAL A 34 20.36 -0.47 -2.16
C VAL A 34 19.12 -1.35 -2.08
N VAL A 35 18.28 -1.29 -3.10
CA VAL A 35 16.98 -1.94 -3.10
C VAL A 35 17.03 -3.31 -3.78
N THR A 36 16.53 -4.33 -3.10
CA THR A 36 16.22 -5.65 -3.68
C THR A 36 14.72 -5.87 -3.58
N GLY A 37 14.06 -6.02 -4.72
CA GLY A 37 12.64 -6.36 -4.83
C GLY A 37 12.44 -7.84 -5.07
N TYR A 38 11.38 -8.43 -4.45
CA TYR A 38 10.93 -9.79 -4.71
C TYR A 38 9.43 -9.80 -4.94
N SER A 39 8.97 -10.23 -6.10
CA SER A 39 7.55 -10.21 -6.48
C SER A 39 7.29 -11.11 -7.68
N LEU A 40 6.02 -11.41 -7.93
CA LEU A 40 5.57 -11.90 -9.23
C LEU A 40 5.83 -10.85 -10.32
N GLU A 41 5.71 -11.25 -11.59
CA GLU A 41 5.67 -10.32 -12.72
C GLU A 41 4.63 -9.21 -12.48
N PRO A 42 4.81 -8.03 -13.08
CA PRO A 42 3.83 -6.95 -12.97
C PRO A 42 2.40 -7.43 -13.28
N PRO A 43 1.40 -7.11 -12.44
CA PRO A 43 0.06 -7.69 -12.55
C PRO A 43 -0.79 -7.13 -13.70
N THR A 44 -0.34 -6.08 -14.37
CA THR A 44 -1.10 -5.37 -15.41
C THR A 44 -0.24 -4.99 -16.60
N THR A 45 -0.89 -4.75 -17.73
CA THR A 45 -0.29 -4.12 -18.91
C THR A 45 -1.20 -2.98 -19.36
N PRO A 46 -0.75 -1.70 -19.29
CA PRO A 46 0.56 -1.25 -18.82
C PRO A 46 0.75 -1.51 -17.31
N ASN A 47 1.99 -1.34 -16.82
CA ASN A 47 2.31 -1.43 -15.39
C ASN A 47 3.26 -0.30 -14.96
N LEU A 48 3.14 0.11 -13.71
CA LEU A 48 3.93 1.23 -13.21
C LEU A 48 5.41 0.89 -13.02
N PHE A 49 5.76 -0.37 -12.73
CA PHE A 49 7.15 -0.76 -12.51
C PHE A 49 8.02 -0.47 -13.73
N SER A 50 7.56 -0.91 -14.92
CA SER A 50 8.25 -0.61 -16.18
C SER A 50 8.21 0.88 -16.52
N LEU A 51 7.06 1.55 -16.35
CA LEU A 51 6.92 2.98 -16.62
C LEU A 51 7.77 3.84 -15.70
N ALA A 52 8.01 3.44 -14.46
CA ALA A 52 8.83 4.16 -13.49
C ALA A 52 10.33 4.10 -13.78
N GLY A 53 10.77 3.32 -14.77
CA GLY A 53 12.19 3.20 -15.14
C GLY A 53 13.05 2.66 -14.00
N LEU A 54 12.54 1.67 -13.27
CA LEU A 54 13.22 1.03 -12.13
C LEU A 54 14.14 -0.11 -12.56
N GLU A 55 13.97 -0.63 -13.77
CA GLU A 55 14.84 -1.65 -14.34
C GLU A 55 16.29 -1.16 -14.39
N GLY A 56 17.22 -2.00 -13.90
CA GLY A 56 18.64 -1.66 -13.82
C GLY A 56 19.03 -0.68 -12.71
N LYS A 57 18.07 -0.07 -11.99
CA LYS A 57 18.34 0.82 -10.85
C LYS A 57 18.22 0.12 -9.49
N MET A 58 17.70 -1.08 -9.48
CA MET A 58 17.56 -1.94 -8.31
C MET A 58 17.71 -3.41 -8.72
N THR A 59 17.93 -4.30 -7.74
CA THR A 59 17.86 -5.74 -8.00
C THR A 59 16.39 -6.15 -7.98
N SER A 60 15.87 -6.63 -9.12
CA SER A 60 14.51 -7.15 -9.23
C SER A 60 14.55 -8.66 -9.38
N VAL A 61 13.98 -9.38 -8.39
CA VAL A 61 13.88 -10.83 -8.40
C VAL A 61 12.41 -11.19 -8.60
N ILE A 62 12.12 -11.85 -9.73
CA ILE A 62 10.79 -12.36 -10.00
C ILE A 62 10.62 -13.72 -9.33
N GLY A 63 9.62 -13.84 -8.45
CA GLY A 63 9.36 -15.04 -7.68
C GLY A 63 8.08 -14.94 -6.86
N ASP A 64 7.56 -16.11 -6.50
CA ASP A 64 6.33 -16.23 -5.72
C ASP A 64 6.65 -16.27 -4.22
N ILE A 65 6.00 -15.41 -3.43
CA ILE A 65 6.17 -15.35 -1.97
C ILE A 65 5.78 -16.67 -1.27
N ARG A 66 4.99 -17.53 -1.92
CA ARG A 66 4.63 -18.87 -1.44
C ARG A 66 5.78 -19.88 -1.57
N ASN A 67 6.75 -19.60 -2.44
CA ASN A 67 7.94 -20.44 -2.59
C ASN A 67 9.01 -20.03 -1.58
N PHE A 68 9.01 -20.67 -0.42
CA PHE A 68 9.94 -20.37 0.67
C PHE A 68 11.42 -20.48 0.24
N ALA A 69 11.79 -21.53 -0.49
CA ALA A 69 13.19 -21.74 -0.88
C ALA A 69 13.70 -20.63 -1.80
N ALA A 70 12.91 -20.20 -2.79
CA ALA A 70 13.27 -19.12 -3.69
C ALA A 70 13.32 -17.76 -2.95
N LEU A 71 12.32 -17.49 -2.09
CA LEU A 71 12.31 -16.30 -1.25
C LEU A 71 13.53 -16.22 -0.34
N LYS A 72 13.86 -17.34 0.35
CA LYS A 72 15.00 -17.43 1.25
C LYS A 72 16.31 -17.17 0.54
N ALA A 73 16.52 -17.77 -0.64
CA ALA A 73 17.72 -17.54 -1.45
C ALA A 73 17.88 -16.05 -1.83
N ALA A 74 16.80 -15.40 -2.27
CA ALA A 74 16.82 -13.97 -2.60
C ALA A 74 17.05 -13.08 -1.38
N PHE A 75 16.44 -13.43 -0.25
CA PHE A 75 16.59 -12.72 1.02
C PHE A 75 18.03 -12.80 1.55
N ASP A 76 18.62 -14.00 1.55
CA ASP A 76 19.99 -14.21 2.03
C ASP A 76 21.03 -13.53 1.12
N ALA A 77 20.79 -13.51 -0.19
CA ALA A 77 21.64 -12.77 -1.13
C ALA A 77 21.57 -11.25 -0.91
N ALA A 78 20.39 -10.72 -0.57
CA ALA A 78 20.18 -9.29 -0.32
C ALA A 78 20.76 -8.82 1.02
N GLN A 79 20.84 -9.70 2.03
CA GLN A 79 21.26 -9.37 3.40
C GLN A 79 20.64 -8.06 3.92
N PRO A 80 19.31 -7.92 3.95
CA PRO A 80 18.65 -6.64 4.19
C PRO A 80 18.85 -6.15 5.62
N GLU A 81 18.96 -4.83 5.78
CA GLU A 81 18.87 -4.14 7.07
C GLU A 81 17.42 -3.77 7.40
N ILE A 82 16.61 -3.55 6.35
CA ILE A 82 15.21 -3.14 6.44
C ILE A 82 14.38 -4.00 5.49
N VAL A 83 13.22 -4.46 5.95
CA VAL A 83 12.26 -5.23 5.15
C VAL A 83 10.92 -4.53 5.12
N LEU A 84 10.39 -4.31 3.92
CA LEU A 84 9.06 -3.73 3.68
C LEU A 84 8.22 -4.78 2.94
N HIS A 85 7.23 -5.35 3.62
CA HIS A 85 6.40 -6.43 3.09
C HIS A 85 5.10 -5.90 2.52
N LEU A 86 5.04 -5.77 1.17
CA LEU A 86 3.85 -5.32 0.45
C LEU A 86 3.22 -6.39 -0.44
N ALA A 87 3.90 -7.54 -0.64
CA ALA A 87 3.37 -8.62 -1.47
C ALA A 87 2.06 -9.16 -0.89
N ALA A 88 1.03 -9.18 -1.72
CA ALA A 88 -0.29 -9.70 -1.35
C ALA A 88 -1.12 -9.99 -2.61
N GLN A 89 -2.14 -10.83 -2.48
CA GLN A 89 -3.33 -10.80 -3.34
C GLN A 89 -4.26 -9.71 -2.77
N PRO A 90 -4.42 -8.53 -3.42
CA PRO A 90 -5.06 -7.36 -2.80
C PRO A 90 -6.51 -7.11 -3.24
N ILE A 91 -7.06 -7.93 -4.15
CA ILE A 91 -8.36 -7.68 -4.78
C ILE A 91 -9.46 -8.51 -4.08
N VAL A 92 -10.42 -7.81 -3.46
CA VAL A 92 -11.54 -8.44 -2.74
C VAL A 92 -12.33 -9.39 -3.65
N ARG A 93 -12.72 -8.95 -4.85
CA ARG A 93 -13.49 -9.78 -5.79
C ARG A 93 -12.75 -11.06 -6.20
N ASP A 94 -11.45 -11.01 -6.36
CA ASP A 94 -10.64 -12.18 -6.69
C ASP A 94 -10.47 -13.12 -5.49
N SER A 95 -10.52 -12.60 -4.26
CA SER A 95 -10.50 -13.45 -3.06
C SER A 95 -11.74 -14.33 -2.92
N TYR A 96 -12.88 -13.90 -3.45
CA TYR A 96 -14.08 -14.75 -3.53
C TYR A 96 -13.97 -15.83 -4.63
N LYS A 97 -13.23 -15.56 -5.72
CA LYS A 97 -13.02 -16.54 -6.79
C LYS A 97 -12.01 -17.62 -6.39
N ASP A 98 -10.93 -17.22 -5.73
CA ASP A 98 -9.88 -18.13 -5.25
C ASP A 98 -9.44 -17.76 -3.82
N PRO A 99 -10.21 -18.16 -2.81
CA PRO A 99 -9.86 -17.91 -1.41
C PRO A 99 -8.60 -18.65 -0.99
N ARG A 100 -8.34 -19.85 -1.50
CA ARG A 100 -7.15 -20.64 -1.17
C ARG A 100 -5.88 -19.89 -1.58
N TYR A 101 -5.80 -19.44 -2.83
CA TYR A 101 -4.68 -18.63 -3.30
C TYR A 101 -4.48 -17.36 -2.45
N THR A 102 -5.58 -16.73 -2.04
CA THR A 102 -5.56 -15.53 -1.20
C THR A 102 -4.92 -15.82 0.17
N TYR A 103 -5.32 -16.89 0.84
CA TYR A 103 -4.73 -17.28 2.13
C TYR A 103 -3.29 -17.78 1.97
N GLU A 104 -2.98 -18.59 0.97
CA GLU A 104 -1.62 -19.04 0.70
C GLU A 104 -0.67 -17.85 0.47
N THR A 105 -1.12 -16.83 -0.26
CA THR A 105 -0.32 -15.64 -0.53
C THR A 105 -0.21 -14.73 0.70
N ASN A 106 -1.33 -14.36 1.31
CA ASN A 106 -1.36 -13.30 2.32
C ASN A 106 -0.95 -13.81 3.71
N VAL A 107 -1.25 -15.06 4.05
CA VAL A 107 -0.90 -15.65 5.34
C VAL A 107 0.41 -16.42 5.24
N MET A 108 0.47 -17.45 4.39
CA MET A 108 1.67 -18.26 4.28
C MET A 108 2.84 -17.49 3.68
N GLY A 109 2.59 -16.55 2.75
CA GLY A 109 3.61 -15.62 2.26
C GLY A 109 4.21 -14.76 3.39
N THR A 110 3.38 -14.27 4.33
CA THR A 110 3.85 -13.57 5.53
C THR A 110 4.66 -14.48 6.44
N VAL A 111 4.21 -15.73 6.67
CA VAL A 111 4.97 -16.75 7.42
C VAL A 111 6.33 -16.97 6.77
N ASN A 112 6.37 -17.22 5.46
CA ASN A 112 7.60 -17.45 4.72
C ASN A 112 8.61 -16.30 4.87
N LEU A 113 8.13 -15.05 4.77
CA LEU A 113 9.00 -13.89 4.96
C LEU A 113 9.53 -13.81 6.40
N LEU A 114 8.68 -13.99 7.40
CA LEU A 114 9.09 -13.94 8.80
C LEU A 114 10.03 -15.10 9.16
N GLU A 115 9.90 -16.26 8.52
CA GLU A 115 10.88 -17.36 8.62
C GLU A 115 12.23 -17.00 7.97
N CYS A 116 12.23 -16.27 6.85
CA CYS A 116 13.48 -15.73 6.29
C CYS A 116 14.16 -14.79 7.28
N VAL A 117 13.41 -13.91 7.95
CA VAL A 117 13.92 -13.01 8.99
C VAL A 117 14.48 -13.81 10.18
N ARG A 118 13.71 -14.79 10.70
CA ARG A 118 14.08 -15.58 11.87
C ARG A 118 15.32 -16.45 11.65
N THR A 119 15.48 -16.98 10.44
CA THR A 119 16.58 -17.90 10.10
C THR A 119 17.75 -17.22 9.37
N ALA A 120 17.73 -15.89 9.28
CA ALA A 120 18.82 -15.13 8.67
C ALA A 120 20.08 -15.19 9.54
N GLN A 121 21.25 -15.34 8.91
CA GLN A 121 22.53 -15.25 9.63
C GLN A 121 22.78 -13.85 10.18
N THR A 122 22.34 -12.83 9.42
CA THR A 122 22.35 -11.43 9.86
C THR A 122 20.90 -10.91 9.76
N PRO A 123 20.13 -10.96 10.85
CA PRO A 123 18.74 -10.51 10.83
C PRO A 123 18.62 -9.00 10.51
N PRO A 124 17.58 -8.57 9.81
CA PRO A 124 17.30 -7.16 9.60
C PRO A 124 16.97 -6.47 10.94
N ARG A 125 17.29 -5.19 11.05
CA ARG A 125 16.92 -4.41 12.25
C ARG A 125 15.46 -3.97 12.25
N SER A 126 14.86 -3.80 11.08
CA SER A 126 13.51 -3.26 10.93
C SER A 126 12.72 -4.06 9.92
N VAL A 127 11.53 -4.52 10.31
CA VAL A 127 10.56 -5.23 9.45
C VAL A 127 9.21 -4.54 9.57
N LEU A 128 8.63 -4.12 8.45
CA LEU A 128 7.29 -3.57 8.37
C LEU A 128 6.41 -4.45 7.49
N ASN A 129 5.35 -5.01 8.07
CA ASN A 129 4.30 -5.70 7.33
C ASN A 129 3.15 -4.74 7.00
N VAL A 130 2.88 -4.55 5.72
CA VAL A 130 1.79 -3.69 5.25
C VAL A 130 0.51 -4.51 5.15
N THR A 131 -0.49 -4.13 5.93
CA THR A 131 -1.81 -4.75 5.94
C THR A 131 -2.88 -3.79 5.40
N THR A 132 -4.09 -3.81 5.93
CA THR A 132 -5.22 -3.03 5.43
C THR A 132 -6.10 -2.51 6.56
N ASP A 133 -6.87 -1.46 6.30
CA ASP A 133 -7.97 -0.97 7.14
C ASP A 133 -9.08 -2.02 7.37
N LYS A 134 -9.19 -3.00 6.48
CA LYS A 134 -10.22 -4.05 6.49
C LYS A 134 -9.93 -5.22 7.44
N VAL A 135 -8.86 -5.13 8.23
CA VAL A 135 -8.49 -6.19 9.20
C VAL A 135 -9.43 -6.27 10.40
N TYR A 136 -10.18 -5.21 10.67
CA TYR A 136 -11.05 -5.11 11.84
C TYR A 136 -12.38 -5.82 11.66
N GLN A 137 -12.96 -6.28 12.78
CA GLN A 137 -14.40 -6.59 12.84
C GLN A 137 -15.18 -5.30 12.57
N ASN A 138 -15.75 -5.18 11.36
CA ASN A 138 -16.41 -3.96 10.96
C ASN A 138 -17.86 -3.92 11.48
N ASN A 139 -18.13 -3.05 12.45
CA ASN A 139 -19.46 -2.79 13.01
C ASN A 139 -20.18 -1.61 12.32
N GLU A 140 -19.61 -1.04 11.26
CA GLU A 140 -20.16 0.09 10.49
C GLU A 140 -20.55 1.31 11.34
N TRP A 141 -19.85 1.54 12.45
CA TRP A 141 -20.06 2.70 13.30
C TRP A 141 -19.41 3.99 12.78
N CYS A 142 -19.79 5.14 13.33
CA CYS A 142 -19.40 6.45 12.77
C CYS A 142 -17.97 6.91 13.08
N TRP A 143 -17.26 6.27 14.03
CA TRP A 143 -15.88 6.60 14.39
C TRP A 143 -14.87 5.63 13.77
N GLY A 144 -13.60 6.06 13.73
CA GLY A 144 -12.50 5.25 13.21
C GLY A 144 -12.10 4.11 14.13
N TYR A 145 -11.67 2.97 13.54
CA TYR A 145 -11.12 1.83 14.27
C TYR A 145 -9.74 2.16 14.84
N ARG A 146 -9.46 1.71 16.07
CA ARG A 146 -8.17 1.83 16.74
C ARG A 146 -7.40 0.53 16.68
N GLU A 147 -6.09 0.60 16.89
CA GLU A 147 -5.20 -0.55 16.73
C GLU A 147 -5.43 -1.69 17.74
N ASN A 148 -6.12 -1.44 18.84
CA ASN A 148 -6.47 -2.43 19.87
C ASN A 148 -7.86 -3.08 19.71
N GLU A 149 -8.58 -2.75 18.63
CA GLU A 149 -9.89 -3.34 18.36
C GLU A 149 -9.79 -4.71 17.69
N PRO A 150 -10.84 -5.57 17.80
CA PRO A 150 -10.81 -6.93 17.30
C PRO A 150 -10.49 -7.03 15.81
N LEU A 151 -9.63 -7.98 15.46
CA LEU A 151 -9.25 -8.32 14.10
C LEU A 151 -10.12 -9.47 13.60
N ASP A 152 -11.09 -9.17 12.73
CA ASP A 152 -11.97 -10.15 12.12
C ASP A 152 -12.53 -9.61 10.80
N GLY A 153 -11.67 -9.52 9.78
CA GLY A 153 -12.05 -9.09 8.44
C GLY A 153 -13.11 -10.03 7.84
N PHE A 154 -14.13 -9.48 7.21
CA PHE A 154 -15.32 -10.21 6.79
C PHE A 154 -15.10 -11.12 5.56
N ASP A 155 -14.52 -10.60 4.49
CA ASP A 155 -14.28 -11.34 3.26
C ASP A 155 -12.93 -12.08 3.28
N PRO A 156 -12.66 -13.04 2.35
CA PRO A 156 -11.42 -13.81 2.37
C PRO A 156 -10.15 -12.96 2.28
N TYR A 157 -10.17 -11.82 1.55
CA TYR A 157 -9.04 -10.89 1.51
C TYR A 157 -8.86 -10.22 2.88
N SER A 158 -9.91 -9.62 3.41
CA SER A 158 -9.87 -8.91 4.69
C SER A 158 -9.46 -9.83 5.83
N ASN A 159 -10.04 -11.04 5.89
CA ASN A 159 -9.70 -12.04 6.89
C ASN A 159 -8.25 -12.54 6.75
N SER A 160 -7.77 -12.78 5.53
CA SER A 160 -6.39 -13.17 5.32
C SER A 160 -5.39 -12.11 5.82
N LYS A 161 -5.75 -10.82 5.71
CA LYS A 161 -4.94 -9.72 6.26
C LYS A 161 -5.05 -9.64 7.79
N SER A 162 -6.20 -9.95 8.40
CA SER A 162 -6.31 -10.14 9.85
C SER A 162 -5.40 -11.27 10.33
N CYS A 163 -5.39 -12.41 9.62
CA CYS A 163 -4.48 -13.52 9.92
C CYS A 163 -3.01 -13.11 9.77
N SER A 164 -2.64 -12.32 8.76
CA SER A 164 -1.28 -11.79 8.58
C SER A 164 -0.85 -10.91 9.77
N GLU A 165 -1.76 -10.10 10.33
CA GLU A 165 -1.53 -9.35 11.58
C GLU A 165 -1.25 -10.29 12.76
N LEU A 166 -2.10 -11.32 12.94
CA LEU A 166 -1.95 -12.29 14.04
C LEU A 166 -0.66 -13.11 13.92
N VAL A 167 -0.28 -13.51 12.71
CA VAL A 167 1.02 -14.16 12.43
C VAL A 167 2.16 -13.23 12.81
N THR A 168 2.12 -11.97 12.38
CA THR A 168 3.15 -10.98 12.69
C THR A 168 3.27 -10.75 14.21
N HIS A 169 2.13 -10.66 14.92
CA HIS A 169 2.09 -10.55 16.38
C HIS A 169 2.73 -11.77 17.06
N SER A 170 2.39 -12.97 16.60
CA SER A 170 2.94 -14.22 17.14
C SER A 170 4.46 -14.29 16.98
N TYR A 171 4.97 -14.00 15.77
CA TYR A 171 6.42 -14.01 15.51
C TYR A 171 7.16 -12.97 16.35
N LYS A 172 6.63 -11.74 16.43
CA LYS A 172 7.21 -10.67 17.23
C LYS A 172 7.37 -11.09 18.69
N ASN A 173 6.33 -11.66 19.28
CA ASN A 173 6.35 -12.03 20.71
C ASN A 173 7.11 -13.32 21.00
N SER A 174 7.09 -14.29 20.07
CA SER A 174 7.70 -15.60 20.30
C SER A 174 9.19 -15.67 19.98
N PHE A 175 9.65 -14.91 18.99
CA PHE A 175 11.01 -15.02 18.46
C PHE A 175 11.83 -13.74 18.55
N PHE A 176 11.21 -12.58 18.75
CA PHE A 176 11.87 -11.27 18.74
C PHE A 176 11.47 -10.40 19.94
N ALA A 177 10.99 -11.02 21.01
CA ALA A 177 10.62 -10.32 22.24
C ALA A 177 11.83 -9.64 22.93
N ASP A 178 13.04 -10.11 22.64
CA ASP A 178 14.30 -9.52 23.09
C ASP A 178 14.65 -8.20 22.38
N GLY A 179 13.89 -7.84 21.35
CA GLY A 179 14.13 -6.63 20.57
C GLY A 179 15.24 -6.74 19.52
N SER A 180 15.72 -7.95 19.24
CA SER A 180 16.74 -8.18 18.20
C SER A 180 16.31 -7.75 16.82
N VAL A 181 15.01 -7.82 16.52
CA VAL A 181 14.36 -7.32 15.31
C VAL A 181 13.15 -6.47 15.67
N ALA A 182 13.11 -5.23 15.23
CA ALA A 182 11.95 -4.36 15.39
C ALA A 182 10.88 -4.69 14.32
N ILE A 183 9.71 -5.19 14.74
CA ILE A 183 8.64 -5.58 13.84
C ILE A 183 7.38 -4.75 14.09
N SER A 184 6.87 -4.15 13.02
CA SER A 184 5.60 -3.40 13.01
C SER A 184 4.65 -3.87 11.92
N THR A 185 3.37 -3.54 12.10
CA THR A 185 2.39 -3.57 11.02
C THR A 185 1.87 -2.15 10.73
N ALA A 186 1.50 -1.91 9.47
CA ALA A 186 0.87 -0.67 9.05
C ALA A 186 -0.44 -0.98 8.31
N ARG A 187 -1.56 -0.57 8.91
CA ARG A 187 -2.93 -0.79 8.44
C ARG A 187 -3.37 0.44 7.66
N ALA A 188 -3.32 0.35 6.34
CA ALA A 188 -3.67 1.47 5.47
C ALA A 188 -4.96 1.24 4.70
N GLY A 189 -5.75 2.30 4.55
CA GLY A 189 -6.98 2.32 3.78
C GLY A 189 -6.78 2.38 2.28
N ASN A 190 -7.80 2.86 1.58
CA ASN A 190 -7.82 2.96 0.13
C ASN A 190 -6.76 3.96 -0.36
N VAL A 191 -5.87 3.51 -1.22
CA VAL A 191 -4.77 4.30 -1.74
C VAL A 191 -5.03 4.61 -3.21
N ILE A 192 -4.93 5.89 -3.56
CA ILE A 192 -5.11 6.41 -4.93
C ILE A 192 -3.84 7.12 -5.40
N GLY A 193 -3.69 7.29 -6.70
CA GLY A 193 -2.54 7.98 -7.30
C GLY A 193 -2.34 7.59 -8.74
N GLY A 194 -1.47 8.28 -9.41
CA GLY A 194 -1.11 7.97 -10.78
C GLY A 194 -0.38 6.62 -10.93
N GLY A 195 -0.64 5.93 -12.03
CA GLY A 195 0.03 4.65 -12.35
C GLY A 195 -0.60 3.41 -11.71
N ASP A 196 -1.78 3.50 -11.08
CA ASP A 196 -2.59 2.32 -10.77
C ASP A 196 -3.35 1.90 -12.04
N PHE A 197 -3.13 0.67 -12.49
CA PHE A 197 -3.79 0.10 -13.68
C PHE A 197 -4.66 -1.11 -13.34
N ALA A 198 -4.86 -1.40 -12.05
CA ALA A 198 -5.63 -2.56 -11.63
C ALA A 198 -7.09 -2.48 -12.09
N ASN A 199 -7.68 -3.64 -12.35
CA ASN A 199 -9.11 -3.75 -12.60
C ASN A 199 -9.89 -3.62 -11.28
N ASP A 200 -11.17 -3.30 -11.39
CA ASP A 200 -12.10 -3.21 -10.26
C ASP A 200 -11.70 -2.18 -9.17
N ARG A 201 -10.94 -1.15 -9.56
CA ARG A 201 -10.62 0.01 -8.72
C ARG A 201 -11.13 1.29 -9.32
N ILE A 202 -11.67 2.16 -8.48
CA ILE A 202 -12.41 3.34 -8.92
C ILE A 202 -11.55 4.30 -9.76
N ILE A 203 -10.34 4.65 -9.35
CA ILE A 203 -9.51 5.60 -10.09
C ILE A 203 -9.03 5.04 -11.44
N PRO A 204 -8.48 3.81 -11.54
CA PRO A 204 -8.22 3.18 -12.82
C PRO A 204 -9.44 3.12 -13.74
N ASP A 205 -10.64 2.83 -13.19
CA ASP A 205 -11.89 2.81 -13.97
C ASP A 205 -12.25 4.21 -14.50
N CYS A 206 -12.08 5.26 -13.69
CA CYS A 206 -12.25 6.65 -14.11
C CYS A 206 -11.32 7.02 -15.28
N VAL A 207 -10.02 6.72 -15.13
CA VAL A 207 -9.02 7.03 -16.17
C VAL A 207 -9.31 6.27 -17.46
N ARG A 208 -9.71 4.99 -17.38
CA ARG A 208 -10.09 4.20 -18.56
C ARG A 208 -11.32 4.74 -19.27
N ALA A 209 -12.34 5.18 -18.53
CA ALA A 209 -13.53 5.80 -19.11
C ALA A 209 -13.18 7.10 -19.84
N MET A 210 -12.41 7.97 -19.20
CA MET A 210 -11.98 9.23 -19.80
C MET A 210 -11.11 9.02 -21.05
N ALA A 211 -10.22 8.05 -21.04
CA ALA A 211 -9.39 7.71 -22.21
C ALA A 211 -10.22 7.25 -23.42
N LYS A 212 -11.43 6.74 -23.19
CA LYS A 212 -12.39 6.34 -24.23
C LYS A 212 -13.44 7.39 -24.57
N GLY A 213 -13.49 8.50 -23.83
CA GLY A 213 -14.55 9.50 -23.97
C GLY A 213 -15.93 9.00 -23.48
N GLU A 214 -15.95 8.10 -22.49
CA GLU A 214 -17.16 7.50 -21.92
C GLU A 214 -17.46 8.08 -20.53
N ASN A 215 -18.74 8.03 -20.11
CA ASN A 215 -19.10 8.32 -18.73
C ASN A 215 -18.52 7.29 -17.76
N ILE A 216 -18.12 7.75 -16.57
CA ILE A 216 -17.57 6.90 -15.52
C ILE A 216 -18.72 6.11 -14.86
N GLY A 217 -18.67 4.79 -14.89
CA GLY A 217 -19.65 3.95 -14.19
C GLY A 217 -19.24 3.72 -12.72
N VAL A 218 -20.03 4.21 -11.76
CA VAL A 218 -19.77 4.04 -10.32
C VAL A 218 -20.69 2.99 -9.72
N ARG A 219 -20.11 1.88 -9.25
CA ARG A 219 -20.87 0.73 -8.75
C ARG A 219 -21.39 0.89 -7.32
N ASN A 220 -20.68 1.62 -6.46
CA ASN A 220 -21.09 1.86 -5.07
C ASN A 220 -20.78 3.31 -4.68
N PRO A 221 -21.59 4.30 -5.13
CA PRO A 221 -21.29 5.73 -4.92
C PRO A 221 -21.46 6.18 -3.46
N TYR A 222 -22.21 5.43 -2.63
CA TYR A 222 -22.57 5.84 -1.28
C TYR A 222 -21.62 5.32 -0.19
N SER A 223 -20.69 4.41 -0.52
CA SER A 223 -19.74 3.88 0.46
C SER A 223 -18.69 4.93 0.85
N THR A 224 -18.52 5.14 2.15
CA THR A 224 -17.48 6.02 2.72
C THR A 224 -16.19 5.24 2.92
N ARG A 225 -15.06 5.81 2.43
CA ARG A 225 -13.73 5.19 2.53
C ARG A 225 -12.68 6.23 2.92
N PRO A 226 -11.63 5.80 3.64
CA PRO A 226 -10.47 6.63 3.96
C PRO A 226 -9.48 6.66 2.79
N TYR A 227 -9.84 7.39 1.73
CA TYR A 227 -8.95 7.56 0.58
C TYR A 227 -7.76 8.45 0.90
N GLN A 228 -6.59 8.12 0.38
CA GLN A 228 -5.38 8.92 0.53
C GLN A 228 -4.45 8.75 -0.68
N HIS A 229 -3.63 9.77 -0.96
CA HIS A 229 -2.62 9.65 -2.01
C HIS A 229 -1.57 8.58 -1.65
N VAL A 230 -1.03 7.89 -2.66
CA VAL A 230 -0.07 6.79 -2.45
C VAL A 230 1.17 7.21 -1.66
N LEU A 231 1.62 8.43 -1.81
CA LEU A 231 2.78 8.96 -1.07
C LEU A 231 2.53 9.12 0.43
N GLU A 232 1.27 9.32 0.87
CA GLU A 232 0.93 9.43 2.30
C GLU A 232 1.28 8.15 3.08
N PRO A 233 0.71 6.98 2.75
CA PRO A 233 1.07 5.78 3.47
C PRO A 233 2.52 5.35 3.24
N LEU A 234 3.09 5.60 2.06
CA LEU A 234 4.49 5.25 1.80
C LEU A 234 5.45 6.07 2.68
N ALA A 235 5.18 7.36 2.87
CA ALA A 235 5.95 8.20 3.80
C ALA A 235 5.81 7.70 5.24
N ALA A 236 4.59 7.33 5.67
CA ALA A 236 4.38 6.74 6.98
C ALA A 236 5.13 5.41 7.15
N TYR A 237 5.12 4.53 6.13
CA TYR A 237 5.86 3.27 6.18
C TYR A 237 7.37 3.48 6.33
N LEU A 238 7.92 4.41 5.57
CA LEU A 238 9.34 4.77 5.66
C LEU A 238 9.65 5.40 7.03
N LEU A 239 8.78 6.26 7.55
CA LEU A 239 8.97 6.85 8.88
C LEU A 239 8.95 5.79 9.99
N ILE A 240 7.98 4.88 9.99
CA ILE A 240 7.90 3.77 10.95
C ILE A 240 9.16 2.89 10.85
N ALA A 241 9.55 2.49 9.62
CA ALA A 241 10.71 1.64 9.40
C ALA A 241 12.02 2.27 9.87
N GLN A 242 12.19 3.59 9.64
CA GLN A 242 13.33 4.34 10.14
C GLN A 242 13.33 4.40 11.68
N ARG A 243 12.23 4.85 12.29
CA ARG A 243 12.17 5.11 13.72
C ARG A 243 12.35 3.83 14.54
N GLN A 244 11.75 2.72 14.13
CA GLN A 244 11.95 1.44 14.79
C GLN A 244 13.34 0.84 14.52
N TYR A 245 14.01 1.17 13.40
CA TYR A 245 15.40 0.83 13.16
C TYR A 245 16.33 1.55 14.13
N GLU A 246 16.05 2.83 14.42
CA GLU A 246 16.83 3.66 15.35
C GLU A 246 16.58 3.24 16.80
N ASP A 247 15.32 2.96 17.17
CA ASP A 247 14.89 2.60 18.52
C ASP A 247 13.71 1.61 18.46
N ASN A 248 13.94 0.38 18.92
CA ASN A 248 12.95 -0.70 18.93
C ASN A 248 11.66 -0.37 19.71
N ARG A 249 11.66 0.60 20.62
CA ARG A 249 10.47 1.05 21.35
C ARG A 249 9.37 1.59 20.42
N TYR A 250 9.71 1.97 19.18
CA TYR A 250 8.78 2.39 18.16
C TYR A 250 8.14 1.23 17.38
N ALA A 251 8.56 -0.01 17.62
CA ALA A 251 7.95 -1.18 16.99
C ALA A 251 6.54 -1.43 17.53
N GLY A 252 5.53 -1.43 16.65
CA GLY A 252 4.12 -1.55 17.04
C GLY A 252 3.17 -1.75 15.88
N TYR A 253 1.89 -1.61 16.16
CA TYR A 253 0.81 -1.68 15.18
C TYR A 253 0.28 -0.27 14.96
N TYR A 254 0.16 0.17 13.70
CA TYR A 254 -0.18 1.55 13.36
C TYR A 254 -1.25 1.62 12.28
N ASN A 255 -2.30 2.36 12.54
CA ASN A 255 -3.22 2.81 11.52
C ASN A 255 -2.61 3.95 10.71
N VAL A 256 -2.78 3.88 9.39
CA VAL A 256 -2.26 4.87 8.45
C VAL A 256 -3.39 5.29 7.51
N GLY A 257 -3.93 6.44 7.72
CA GLY A 257 -5.09 6.95 6.98
C GLY A 257 -5.17 8.47 6.99
N PRO A 258 -6.07 9.05 6.20
CA PRO A 258 -6.30 10.48 6.13
C PRO A 258 -6.97 11.00 7.40
N ASP A 259 -7.12 12.31 7.48
CA ASP A 259 -7.98 12.95 8.46
C ASP A 259 -9.47 12.69 8.15
N ASP A 260 -10.35 12.85 9.13
CA ASP A 260 -11.78 12.59 9.01
C ASP A 260 -12.44 13.39 7.87
N CYS A 261 -11.98 14.61 7.62
CA CYS A 261 -12.48 15.46 6.54
C CYS A 261 -12.23 14.89 5.12
N ASP A 262 -11.24 13.99 4.98
CA ASP A 262 -10.90 13.33 3.71
C ASP A 262 -11.52 11.93 3.58
N CYS A 263 -12.26 11.47 4.59
CA CYS A 263 -13.06 10.26 4.51
C CYS A 263 -14.37 10.57 3.75
N VAL A 264 -14.33 10.43 2.43
CA VAL A 264 -15.43 10.82 1.55
C VAL A 264 -16.16 9.60 0.96
N THR A 265 -17.38 9.83 0.44
CA THR A 265 -18.07 8.80 -0.34
C THR A 265 -17.37 8.57 -1.68
N THR A 266 -17.55 7.39 -2.26
CA THR A 266 -17.01 7.10 -3.61
C THR A 266 -17.59 8.07 -4.65
N GLY A 267 -18.86 8.47 -4.52
CA GLY A 267 -19.48 9.48 -5.40
C GLY A 267 -18.76 10.82 -5.30
N THR A 268 -18.54 11.33 -4.08
CA THR A 268 -17.78 12.58 -3.87
C THR A 268 -16.36 12.49 -4.43
N LEU A 269 -15.69 11.33 -4.27
CA LEU A 269 -14.36 11.09 -4.85
C LEU A 269 -14.38 11.26 -6.38
N VAL A 270 -15.40 10.69 -7.05
CA VAL A 270 -15.53 10.78 -8.51
C VAL A 270 -15.95 12.16 -8.95
N ASP A 271 -16.74 12.89 -8.17
CA ASP A 271 -17.04 14.33 -8.43
C ASP A 271 -15.74 15.14 -8.46
N LEU A 272 -14.85 14.95 -7.49
CA LEU A 272 -13.53 15.60 -7.45
C LEU A 272 -12.65 15.19 -8.64
N PHE A 273 -12.72 13.92 -9.06
CA PHE A 273 -12.02 13.45 -10.25
C PHE A 273 -12.53 14.16 -11.50
N CYS A 274 -13.86 14.21 -11.71
CA CYS A 274 -14.46 14.91 -12.85
C CYS A 274 -14.10 16.40 -12.88
N GLN A 275 -14.09 17.03 -11.71
CA GLN A 275 -13.71 18.43 -11.54
C GLN A 275 -12.25 18.69 -11.94
N ALA A 276 -11.34 17.81 -11.47
CA ALA A 276 -9.91 17.91 -11.80
C ALA A 276 -9.63 17.54 -13.26
N TRP A 277 -10.39 16.59 -13.83
CA TRP A 277 -10.24 16.18 -15.22
C TRP A 277 -10.67 17.28 -16.17
N GLY A 278 -11.81 17.93 -15.91
CA GLY A 278 -12.42 18.92 -16.81
C GLY A 278 -13.07 18.27 -18.03
N ASP A 279 -13.14 19.01 -19.13
CA ASP A 279 -13.57 18.55 -20.46
C ASP A 279 -14.93 17.82 -20.48
N GLY A 280 -15.87 18.24 -19.61
CA GLY A 280 -17.21 17.64 -19.54
C GLY A 280 -17.24 16.23 -18.92
N ALA A 281 -16.19 15.83 -18.18
CA ALA A 281 -16.16 14.56 -17.46
C ALA A 281 -17.38 14.40 -16.55
N ALA A 282 -18.05 13.25 -16.63
CA ALA A 282 -19.26 12.95 -15.88
C ALA A 282 -19.30 11.47 -15.49
N TRP A 283 -20.10 11.15 -14.48
CA TRP A 283 -20.31 9.78 -14.03
C TRP A 283 -21.79 9.44 -13.90
N GLU A 284 -22.07 8.15 -13.88
CA GLU A 284 -23.40 7.60 -13.67
C GLU A 284 -23.38 6.47 -12.64
N ASN A 285 -24.48 6.33 -11.91
CA ASN A 285 -24.65 5.25 -10.95
C ASN A 285 -24.92 3.92 -11.67
N ARG A 286 -24.00 2.96 -11.51
CA ARG A 286 -24.12 1.59 -12.03
C ARG A 286 -24.10 0.57 -10.89
N ALA A 287 -24.84 0.84 -9.80
CA ALA A 287 -24.94 -0.08 -8.67
C ALA A 287 -25.52 -1.44 -9.10
N GLU A 288 -24.85 -2.51 -8.69
CA GLU A 288 -25.27 -3.90 -8.96
C GLU A 288 -26.11 -4.40 -7.78
N ALA A 289 -27.34 -4.88 -8.04
CA ALA A 289 -28.27 -5.34 -7.01
C ALA A 289 -27.76 -6.56 -6.19
N ASN A 290 -26.86 -7.38 -6.76
CA ASN A 290 -26.31 -8.60 -6.16
C ASN A 290 -24.78 -8.56 -6.06
N ALA A 291 -24.19 -7.39 -5.84
CA ALA A 291 -22.73 -7.28 -5.67
C ALA A 291 -22.26 -8.04 -4.41
N PRO A 292 -21.05 -8.62 -4.41
CA PRO A 292 -20.45 -9.14 -3.19
C PRO A 292 -20.44 -8.09 -2.09
N HIS A 293 -20.61 -8.54 -0.83
CA HIS A 293 -20.62 -7.62 0.31
C HIS A 293 -19.31 -6.82 0.37
N GLU A 294 -19.44 -5.51 0.36
CA GLU A 294 -18.38 -4.57 0.71
C GLU A 294 -18.90 -3.67 1.83
N ALA A 295 -18.06 -3.39 2.83
CA ALA A 295 -18.43 -2.49 3.92
C ALA A 295 -18.95 -1.15 3.37
N ASN A 296 -20.03 -0.60 3.96
CA ASN A 296 -20.55 0.71 3.54
C ASN A 296 -19.79 1.85 4.21
N PHE A 297 -19.27 1.61 5.41
CA PHE A 297 -18.57 2.61 6.20
C PHE A 297 -17.29 2.02 6.80
N LEU A 298 -16.17 2.71 6.60
CA LEU A 298 -14.88 2.33 7.18
C LEU A 298 -14.01 3.57 7.34
N LYS A 299 -13.52 3.78 8.57
CA LYS A 299 -12.55 4.82 8.93
C LYS A 299 -11.49 4.25 9.85
N LEU A 300 -10.33 4.92 9.93
CA LEU A 300 -9.26 4.61 10.86
C LEU A 300 -9.03 5.76 11.84
N ASP A 301 -8.85 5.45 13.11
CA ASP A 301 -8.26 6.39 14.07
C ASP A 301 -6.72 6.30 13.98
N CYS A 302 -6.08 7.34 13.49
CA CYS A 302 -4.64 7.43 13.32
C CYS A 302 -3.94 8.22 14.44
N SER A 303 -4.62 8.46 15.57
CA SER A 303 -4.11 9.24 16.71
C SER A 303 -2.80 8.69 17.26
N LYS A 304 -2.63 7.35 17.27
CA LYS A 304 -1.40 6.71 17.71
C LYS A 304 -0.22 7.06 16.81
N LEU A 305 -0.37 6.94 15.49
CA LEU A 305 0.68 7.32 14.52
C LEU A 305 1.06 8.79 14.68
N LYS A 306 0.04 9.68 14.78
CA LYS A 306 0.23 11.12 14.95
C LYS A 306 0.97 11.47 16.24
N SER A 307 0.55 10.91 17.37
CA SER A 307 1.17 11.19 18.67
C SER A 307 2.58 10.59 18.81
N THR A 308 2.82 9.41 18.21
CA THR A 308 4.11 8.73 18.32
C THR A 308 5.20 9.37 17.45
N PHE A 309 4.85 9.77 16.23
CA PHE A 309 5.83 10.21 15.23
C PHE A 309 5.67 11.67 14.81
N GLY A 310 4.66 12.38 15.28
CA GLY A 310 4.33 13.72 14.78
C GLY A 310 3.87 13.70 13.31
N TRP A 311 3.48 12.53 12.80
CA TRP A 311 3.03 12.38 11.42
C TRP A 311 1.72 13.12 11.20
N LYS A 312 1.55 13.70 9.99
CA LYS A 312 0.31 14.34 9.55
C LYS A 312 0.12 14.03 8.07
N PRO A 313 -1.13 13.79 7.60
CA PRO A 313 -1.43 13.85 6.18
C PRO A 313 -1.03 15.21 5.62
N ARG A 314 -0.52 15.23 4.41
CA ARG A 314 -0.04 16.45 3.74
C ARG A 314 -1.03 16.92 2.68
N TRP A 315 -1.47 15.99 1.83
CA TRP A 315 -2.37 16.27 0.75
C TRP A 315 -3.82 15.88 1.08
N HIS A 316 -4.69 16.87 1.10
CA HIS A 316 -6.13 16.66 1.23
C HIS A 316 -6.73 16.10 -0.06
N MET A 317 -7.95 15.55 0.02
CA MET A 317 -8.56 14.78 -1.08
C MET A 317 -8.62 15.52 -2.41
N ALA A 318 -8.93 16.83 -2.41
CA ALA A 318 -8.97 17.63 -3.64
C ALA A 318 -7.58 17.70 -4.32
N GLU A 319 -6.52 17.88 -3.53
CA GLU A 319 -5.14 17.89 -4.04
C GLU A 319 -4.70 16.52 -4.50
N CYS A 320 -4.98 15.46 -3.71
CA CYS A 320 -4.75 14.07 -4.11
C CYS A 320 -5.32 13.79 -5.50
N MET A 321 -6.53 14.28 -5.76
CA MET A 321 -7.21 14.09 -7.03
C MET A 321 -6.55 14.88 -8.16
N GLN A 322 -6.15 16.13 -7.91
CA GLN A 322 -5.43 16.94 -8.89
C GLN A 322 -4.11 16.26 -9.32
N LYS A 323 -3.31 15.76 -8.35
CA LYS A 323 -2.07 15.02 -8.63
C LYS A 323 -2.34 13.75 -9.45
N THR A 324 -3.32 12.95 -9.01
CA THR A 324 -3.70 11.71 -9.71
C THR A 324 -4.13 11.95 -11.15
N VAL A 325 -4.91 12.99 -11.40
CA VAL A 325 -5.36 13.37 -12.75
C VAL A 325 -4.20 13.93 -13.57
N ALA A 326 -3.36 14.79 -13.01
CA ALA A 326 -2.18 15.34 -13.69
C ALA A 326 -1.26 14.21 -14.19
N PHE A 327 -0.92 13.28 -13.31
CA PHE A 327 -0.13 12.09 -13.69
C PHE A 327 -0.81 11.30 -14.81
N SER A 328 -2.12 11.06 -14.70
CA SER A 328 -2.87 10.30 -15.70
C SER A 328 -2.85 10.95 -17.07
N LYS A 329 -2.96 12.28 -17.12
CA LYS A 329 -2.85 13.06 -18.36
C LYS A 329 -1.44 13.01 -18.96
N VAL A 330 -0.39 13.07 -18.13
CA VAL A 330 1.01 12.89 -18.58
C VAL A 330 1.18 11.49 -19.19
N TRP A 331 0.68 10.45 -18.53
CA TRP A 331 0.73 9.09 -19.07
C TRP A 331 -0.02 8.94 -20.40
N LEU A 332 -1.24 9.44 -20.50
CA LEU A 332 -2.06 9.35 -21.72
C LEU A 332 -1.44 10.09 -22.89
N SER A 333 -0.70 11.18 -22.63
CA SER A 333 0.02 11.93 -23.66
C SER A 333 1.39 11.33 -24.04
N GLY A 334 1.78 10.20 -23.42
CA GLY A 334 3.10 9.57 -23.65
C GLY A 334 4.26 10.35 -23.04
N GLY A 335 3.99 11.14 -21.97
CA GLY A 335 5.01 11.94 -21.29
C GLY A 335 5.97 11.10 -20.42
N ASP A 336 6.97 11.77 -19.82
CA ASP A 336 8.01 11.17 -19.00
C ASP A 336 7.48 10.83 -17.59
N ILE A 337 7.10 9.57 -17.39
CA ILE A 337 6.56 9.09 -16.10
C ILE A 337 7.61 9.10 -14.99
N PRO A 338 8.86 8.65 -15.19
CA PRO A 338 9.92 8.83 -14.21
C PRO A 338 10.06 10.26 -13.69
N ALA A 339 10.05 11.25 -14.59
CA ALA A 339 10.17 12.66 -14.24
C ALA A 339 8.93 13.16 -13.46
N GLU A 340 7.72 12.74 -13.85
CA GLU A 340 6.51 13.12 -13.11
C GLU A 340 6.47 12.50 -11.70
N MET A 341 6.89 11.23 -11.55
CA MET A 341 7.02 10.60 -10.23
C MET A 341 8.03 11.35 -9.35
N ASP A 342 9.20 11.70 -9.87
CA ASP A 342 10.23 12.44 -9.11
C ASP A 342 9.74 13.83 -8.70
N LYS A 343 8.99 14.50 -9.57
CA LYS A 343 8.37 15.79 -9.29
C LYS A 343 7.36 15.67 -8.14
N GLU A 344 6.42 14.73 -8.21
CA GLU A 344 5.43 14.52 -7.15
C GLU A 344 6.10 14.13 -5.82
N ILE A 345 7.09 13.24 -5.84
CA ILE A 345 7.85 12.87 -4.64
C ILE A 345 8.54 14.10 -4.03
N LYS A 346 9.17 14.93 -4.85
CA LYS A 346 9.85 16.14 -4.38
C LYS A 346 8.88 17.15 -3.78
N GLU A 347 7.76 17.40 -4.43
CA GLU A 347 6.70 18.28 -3.94
C GLU A 347 6.18 17.76 -2.59
N PHE A 348 5.81 16.48 -2.51
CA PHE A 348 5.33 15.85 -1.30
C PHE A 348 6.33 15.93 -0.14
N LEU A 349 7.61 15.75 -0.38
CA LEU A 349 8.63 15.78 0.67
C LEU A 349 8.99 17.21 1.11
N SER A 350 8.68 18.24 0.31
CA SER A 350 8.97 19.63 0.64
C SER A 350 7.94 20.28 1.58
N GLU A 351 6.76 19.69 1.69
CA GLU A 351 5.70 20.06 2.65
C GLU A 351 5.89 19.34 4.01
#